data_0c40c8790c1d567c3968cb458b2732f7
#
_entry.id   0c40c8790c1d567c3968cb458b2732f7
#
_cell.length_a   1.000
_cell.length_b   1.000
_cell.length_c   1.000
_cell.angle_alpha   90.00
_cell.angle_beta   90.00
_cell.angle_gamma   90.00
#
_symmetry.space_group_name_H-M   'P 1'
#
loop_
_entity.id
_entity.type
_entity.pdbx_description
1 polymer ?
#
loop_
_entity_poly.entity_id
_entity_poly.type
_entity_poly.pdbx_seq_one_letter_code
_entity_poly.pdbx_strand_id
1 'polypeptide(L)'
;MRMAATLQHSLERAHARFDLVPHPHSSSSLETARVAHVPAERLAKPVILDDRHGHFLMAVLPASRHLDMGKVRKDARIWQLTHEADLARLFRDCEPGALPALGEAYGMTMLVDPQLTRQRDIYLEAGDHESLVHMPMDEYLRLVPNAEVCEISH
;
A
#
# COMPACT_ATOMS: atom_id res chain seq x y z
N MET A 1 -11.95 -14.07 7.61
CA MET A 1 -11.22 -12.81 7.50
C MET A 1 -9.96 -12.86 8.36
N ARG A 2 -8.83 -12.54 7.80
CA ARG A 2 -7.58 -12.63 8.53
C ARG A 2 -6.58 -11.56 8.08
N MET A 3 -6.37 -10.57 8.94
CA MET A 3 -5.38 -9.54 8.70
C MET A 3 -3.98 -10.16 8.63
N ALA A 4 -3.14 -9.66 7.71
CA ALA A 4 -1.74 -10.07 7.63
C ALA A 4 -1.03 -9.84 8.96
N ALA A 5 -0.28 -10.83 9.43
CA ALA A 5 0.37 -10.78 10.75
C ALA A 5 1.36 -9.62 10.86
N THR A 6 2.12 -9.32 9.81
CA THR A 6 3.06 -8.21 9.80
C THR A 6 2.34 -6.87 9.98
N LEU A 7 1.21 -6.69 9.28
CA LEU A 7 0.41 -5.48 9.41
C LEU A 7 -0.15 -5.36 10.82
N GLN A 8 -0.76 -6.42 11.35
CA GLN A 8 -1.33 -6.44 12.69
C GLN A 8 -0.28 -6.07 13.74
N HIS A 9 0.90 -6.67 13.64
CA HIS A 9 2.00 -6.42 14.55
C HIS A 9 2.44 -4.94 14.51
N SER A 10 2.56 -4.36 13.32
CA SER A 10 2.92 -2.95 13.17
C SER A 10 1.89 -2.01 13.79
N LEU A 11 0.60 -2.30 13.56
CA LEU A 11 -0.48 -1.49 14.11
C LEU A 11 -0.50 -1.55 15.63
N GLU A 12 -0.31 -2.75 16.20
CA GLU A 12 -0.27 -2.94 17.66
C GLU A 12 0.93 -2.24 18.29
N ARG A 13 2.11 -2.39 17.72
CA ARG A 13 3.33 -1.76 18.24
C ARG A 13 3.24 -0.24 18.24
N ALA A 14 2.59 0.31 17.23
CA ALA A 14 2.44 1.75 17.09
C ALA A 14 1.24 2.30 17.87
N HIS A 15 0.45 1.45 18.51
CA HIS A 15 -0.82 1.82 19.14
C HIS A 15 -1.68 2.61 18.17
N ALA A 16 -1.81 2.11 16.94
CA ALA A 16 -2.46 2.82 15.85
C ALA A 16 -3.97 2.92 16.06
N ARG A 17 -4.54 4.06 15.67
CA ARG A 17 -5.98 4.30 15.68
C ARG A 17 -6.53 3.94 14.32
N PHE A 18 -7.38 2.93 14.24
CA PHE A 18 -7.97 2.49 12.97
C PHE A 18 -9.28 1.75 13.19
N ASP A 19 -10.06 1.67 12.11
CA ASP A 19 -11.25 0.84 12.03
C ASP A 19 -11.01 -0.25 10.99
N LEU A 20 -11.71 -1.37 11.14
CA LEU A 20 -11.73 -2.41 10.10
C LEU A 20 -13.02 -2.31 9.30
N VAL A 21 -12.88 -2.39 7.98
CA VAL A 21 -14.01 -2.33 7.05
C VAL A 21 -14.07 -3.68 6.31
N PRO A 22 -14.95 -4.59 6.73
CA PRO A 22 -15.12 -5.86 6.02
C PRO A 22 -15.82 -5.65 4.68
N HIS A 23 -15.48 -6.47 3.70
CA HIS A 23 -16.13 -6.45 2.40
C HIS A 23 -16.11 -7.84 1.76
N PRO A 24 -16.97 -8.11 0.75
CA PRO A 24 -16.90 -9.36 0.02
C PRO A 24 -15.53 -9.55 -0.64
N HIS A 25 -15.09 -10.79 -0.79
CA HIS A 25 -13.79 -11.08 -1.40
C HIS A 25 -13.67 -10.41 -2.76
N SER A 26 -12.50 -9.82 -3.04
CA SER A 26 -12.23 -9.08 -4.26
C SER A 26 -10.86 -9.49 -4.81
N SER A 27 -10.57 -9.10 -6.06
CA SER A 27 -9.34 -9.51 -6.72
C SER A 27 -8.49 -8.34 -7.23
N SER A 28 -9.00 -7.10 -7.13
CA SER A 28 -8.26 -5.92 -7.57
C SER A 28 -8.60 -4.72 -6.69
N SER A 29 -7.75 -3.69 -6.71
CA SER A 29 -7.99 -2.48 -5.92
C SER A 29 -9.28 -1.77 -6.32
N LEU A 30 -9.57 -1.66 -7.62
CA LEU A 30 -10.80 -1.02 -8.08
C LEU A 30 -12.04 -1.83 -7.69
N GLU A 31 -11.97 -3.16 -7.78
CA GLU A 31 -13.06 -4.02 -7.33
C GLU A 31 -13.26 -3.90 -5.81
N THR A 32 -12.16 -3.85 -5.05
CA THR A 32 -12.22 -3.66 -3.60
C THR A 32 -12.94 -2.35 -3.26
N ALA A 33 -12.57 -1.24 -3.93
CA ALA A 33 -13.21 0.05 -3.70
C ALA A 33 -14.73 -0.03 -3.97
N ARG A 34 -15.12 -0.73 -5.04
CA ARG A 34 -16.51 -0.89 -5.42
C ARG A 34 -17.30 -1.70 -4.39
N VAL A 35 -16.78 -2.89 -4.03
CA VAL A 35 -17.54 -3.80 -3.13
C VAL A 35 -17.52 -3.33 -1.68
N ALA A 36 -16.51 -2.57 -1.27
CA ALA A 36 -16.42 -1.99 0.06
C ALA A 36 -17.15 -0.65 0.16
N HIS A 37 -17.61 -0.09 -0.96
CA HIS A 37 -18.28 1.21 -1.02
C HIS A 37 -17.39 2.34 -0.50
N VAL A 38 -16.10 2.32 -0.86
CA VAL A 38 -15.16 3.37 -0.48
C VAL A 38 -14.67 4.11 -1.72
N PRO A 39 -14.32 5.41 -1.61
CA PRO A 39 -13.79 6.15 -2.75
C PRO A 39 -12.44 5.57 -3.18
N ALA A 40 -12.29 5.29 -4.48
CA ALA A 40 -11.03 4.78 -5.02
C ALA A 40 -9.86 5.76 -4.81
N GLU A 41 -10.15 7.04 -4.70
CA GLU A 41 -9.17 8.09 -4.42
C GLU A 41 -8.54 7.95 -3.03
N ARG A 42 -9.23 7.27 -2.11
CA ARG A 42 -8.78 7.08 -0.73
C ARG A 42 -8.28 5.68 -0.43
N LEU A 43 -8.41 4.76 -1.39
CA LEU A 43 -7.86 3.42 -1.25
C LEU A 43 -6.43 3.41 -1.76
N ALA A 44 -5.50 3.10 -0.88
CA ALA A 44 -4.08 3.03 -1.22
C ALA A 44 -3.80 1.78 -2.06
N LYS A 45 -3.16 1.97 -3.20
CA LYS A 45 -2.72 0.91 -4.08
C LYS A 45 -1.20 0.86 -4.05
N PRO A 46 -0.59 -0.14 -3.39
CA PRO A 46 0.86 -0.29 -3.40
C PRO A 46 1.32 -1.02 -4.67
N VAL A 47 2.38 -0.52 -5.28
CA VAL A 47 3.05 -1.16 -6.40
C VAL A 47 4.50 -1.38 -6.00
N ILE A 48 4.96 -2.62 -6.05
CA ILE A 48 6.30 -2.96 -5.60
C ILE A 48 7.25 -2.93 -6.79
N LEU A 49 8.34 -2.19 -6.64
CA LEU A 49 9.37 -2.02 -7.65
C LEU A 49 10.69 -2.53 -7.09
N ASP A 50 11.59 -2.97 -7.97
CA ASP A 50 12.95 -3.32 -7.58
C ASP A 50 13.94 -2.89 -8.67
N ASP A 51 15.22 -2.86 -8.33
CA ASP A 51 16.29 -2.47 -9.24
C ASP A 51 17.07 -3.69 -9.78
N ARG A 52 16.60 -4.91 -9.54
CA ARG A 52 17.25 -6.17 -9.88
C ARG A 52 18.58 -6.40 -9.14
N HIS A 53 18.83 -5.59 -8.08
CA HIS A 53 20.05 -5.69 -7.26
C HIS A 53 19.72 -5.82 -5.76
N GLY A 54 18.51 -6.31 -5.44
CA GLY A 54 18.12 -6.55 -4.06
C GLY A 54 17.53 -5.34 -3.34
N HIS A 55 17.27 -4.24 -4.03
CA HIS A 55 16.61 -3.05 -3.45
C HIS A 55 15.15 -3.05 -3.87
N PHE A 56 14.28 -2.84 -2.91
CA PHE A 56 12.83 -2.81 -3.12
C PHE A 56 12.25 -1.47 -2.72
N LEU A 57 11.25 -1.03 -3.47
CA LEU A 57 10.58 0.25 -3.28
C LEU A 57 9.07 0.02 -3.39
N MET A 58 8.33 0.51 -2.41
CA MET A 58 6.87 0.50 -2.49
C MET A 58 6.40 1.88 -2.94
N ALA A 59 5.78 1.92 -4.12
CA ALA A 59 5.13 3.12 -4.64
C ALA A 59 3.65 3.03 -4.29
N VAL A 60 3.13 4.03 -3.56
CA VAL A 60 1.74 4.04 -3.09
C VAL A 60 0.99 5.17 -3.75
N LEU A 61 -0.13 4.83 -4.39
CA LEU A 61 -0.95 5.79 -5.13
C LEU A 61 -2.43 5.44 -4.95
N PRO A 62 -3.35 6.37 -5.28
CA PRO A 62 -4.77 6.04 -5.21
C PRO A 62 -5.16 4.93 -6.19
N ALA A 63 -6.10 4.08 -5.79
CA ALA A 63 -6.62 3.02 -6.66
C ALA A 63 -7.22 3.56 -7.96
N SER A 64 -7.65 4.82 -7.97
CA SER A 64 -8.22 5.48 -9.16
C SER A 64 -7.16 5.94 -10.18
N ARG A 65 -5.88 5.80 -9.88
CA ARG A 65 -4.80 6.30 -10.74
C ARG A 65 -3.86 5.17 -11.14
N HIS A 66 -3.01 5.46 -12.13
CA HIS A 66 -2.03 4.51 -12.65
C HIS A 66 -0.62 5.00 -12.32
N LEU A 67 0.26 4.07 -11.96
CA LEU A 67 1.68 4.39 -11.76
C LEU A 67 2.31 4.84 -13.07
N ASP A 68 3.03 5.95 -13.01
CA ASP A 68 3.81 6.45 -14.14
C ASP A 68 5.28 6.16 -13.87
N MET A 69 5.82 5.12 -14.50
CA MET A 69 7.21 4.71 -14.29
C MET A 69 8.19 5.83 -14.65
N GLY A 70 7.83 6.69 -15.59
CA GLY A 70 8.66 7.83 -15.97
C GLY A 70 8.82 8.87 -14.86
N LYS A 71 7.91 8.88 -13.89
CA LYS A 71 7.95 9.80 -12.74
C LYS A 71 8.66 9.21 -11.52
N VAL A 72 8.95 7.92 -11.52
CA VAL A 72 9.60 7.29 -10.36
C VAL A 72 11.08 7.63 -10.36
N ARG A 73 11.51 8.32 -9.32
CA ARG A 73 12.92 8.71 -9.11
C ARG A 73 13.31 8.43 -7.67
N LYS A 74 14.28 7.55 -7.48
CA LYS A 74 14.79 7.23 -6.15
C LYS A 74 16.19 6.68 -6.28
N ASP A 75 17.15 7.30 -5.59
CA ASP A 75 18.53 6.83 -5.44
C ASP A 75 19.26 6.59 -6.78
N ALA A 76 18.88 7.32 -7.85
CA ALA A 76 19.45 7.19 -9.19
C ALA A 76 19.44 5.74 -9.72
N ARG A 77 18.48 4.92 -9.26
CA ARG A 77 18.34 3.52 -9.69
C ARG A 77 17.32 3.40 -10.79
N ILE A 78 17.42 2.31 -11.57
CA ILE A 78 16.44 1.98 -12.60
C ILE A 78 15.44 1.00 -11.96
N TRP A 79 14.21 1.47 -11.76
CA TRP A 79 13.17 0.72 -11.10
C TRP A 79 12.31 -0.03 -12.13
N GLN A 80 11.93 -1.26 -11.78
CA GLN A 80 11.10 -2.13 -12.61
C GLN A 80 10.06 -2.78 -11.73
N LEU A 81 8.95 -3.22 -12.34
CA LEU A 81 7.92 -3.96 -11.60
C LEU A 81 8.51 -5.26 -11.08
N THR A 82 8.25 -5.54 -9.81
CA THR A 82 8.74 -6.76 -9.16
C THR A 82 7.96 -7.97 -9.66
N HIS A 83 8.65 -9.07 -9.89
CA HIS A 83 8.03 -10.33 -10.33
C HIS A 83 7.11 -10.90 -9.26
N GLU A 84 6.03 -11.58 -9.70
CA GLU A 84 5.05 -12.20 -8.80
C GLU A 84 5.69 -13.18 -7.82
N ALA A 85 6.69 -13.95 -8.25
CA ALA A 85 7.38 -14.90 -7.39
C ALA A 85 8.09 -14.18 -6.23
N ASP A 86 8.66 -13.01 -6.49
CA ASP A 86 9.30 -12.22 -5.45
C ASP A 86 8.28 -11.59 -4.51
N LEU A 87 7.15 -11.14 -5.04
CA LEU A 87 6.06 -10.61 -4.21
C LEU A 87 5.56 -11.65 -3.22
N ALA A 88 5.36 -12.89 -3.68
CA ALA A 88 4.91 -13.96 -2.81
C ALA A 88 5.90 -14.22 -1.68
N ARG A 89 7.20 -14.12 -1.95
CA ARG A 89 8.24 -14.29 -0.94
C ARG A 89 8.31 -13.13 0.04
N LEU A 90 8.18 -11.89 -0.44
CA LEU A 90 8.27 -10.69 0.38
C LEU A 90 7.02 -10.49 1.26
N PHE A 91 5.86 -10.92 0.79
CA PHE A 91 4.58 -10.74 1.46
C PHE A 91 3.92 -12.09 1.72
N ARG A 92 4.61 -12.96 2.47
CA ARG A 92 4.16 -14.33 2.73
C ARG A 92 2.83 -14.41 3.48
N ASP A 93 2.52 -13.39 4.26
CA ASP A 93 1.32 -13.34 5.08
C ASP A 93 0.14 -12.66 4.37
N CYS A 94 0.27 -12.37 3.07
CA CYS A 94 -0.75 -11.71 2.28
C CYS A 94 -1.20 -12.55 1.10
N GLU A 95 -2.47 -12.41 0.73
CA GLU A 95 -2.93 -12.91 -0.57
C GLU A 95 -2.41 -12.00 -1.68
N PRO A 96 -2.17 -12.56 -2.89
CA PRO A 96 -1.75 -11.75 -4.03
C PRO A 96 -2.73 -10.61 -4.31
N GLY A 97 -2.20 -9.41 -4.50
CA GLY A 97 -3.02 -8.24 -4.78
C GLY A 97 -3.65 -7.56 -3.57
N ALA A 98 -3.50 -8.12 -2.36
CA ALA A 98 -4.03 -7.54 -1.13
C ALA A 98 -2.94 -6.98 -0.22
N LEU A 99 -1.86 -6.46 -0.80
CA LEU A 99 -0.70 -6.00 -0.06
C LEU A 99 -1.03 -4.74 0.74
N PRO A 100 -0.69 -4.69 2.04
CA PRO A 100 -0.86 -3.47 2.83
C PRO A 100 0.12 -2.38 2.40
N ALA A 101 -0.34 -1.13 2.35
CA ALA A 101 0.49 0.01 1.98
C ALA A 101 1.34 0.51 3.15
N LEU A 102 1.97 -0.41 3.87
CA LEU A 102 2.92 -0.13 4.96
C LEU A 102 4.25 -0.80 4.63
N GLY A 103 4.92 -0.29 3.59
CA GLY A 103 6.17 -0.88 3.10
C GLY A 103 7.28 -0.94 4.14
N GLU A 104 7.33 0.04 5.05
CA GLU A 104 8.34 0.05 6.10
C GLU A 104 8.21 -1.16 7.04
N ALA A 105 6.99 -1.68 7.23
CA ALA A 105 6.76 -2.88 8.01
C ALA A 105 7.37 -4.12 7.35
N TYR A 106 7.57 -4.07 6.04
CA TYR A 106 8.19 -5.15 5.24
C TYR A 106 9.62 -4.80 4.84
N GLY A 107 10.22 -3.80 5.45
CA GLY A 107 11.61 -3.42 5.22
C GLY A 107 11.85 -2.67 3.91
N MET A 108 10.83 -2.04 3.35
CA MET A 108 10.94 -1.33 2.07
C MET A 108 10.90 0.17 2.27
N THR A 109 11.64 0.91 1.42
CA THR A 109 11.46 2.35 1.29
C THR A 109 10.15 2.62 0.56
N MET A 110 9.59 3.82 0.76
CA MET A 110 8.29 4.16 0.20
C MET A 110 8.28 5.51 -0.49
N LEU A 111 7.56 5.57 -1.61
CA LEU A 111 7.14 6.81 -2.25
C LEU A 111 5.62 6.85 -2.17
N VAL A 112 5.04 7.99 -1.79
CA VAL A 112 3.60 8.15 -1.69
C VAL A 112 3.14 9.33 -2.54
N ASP A 113 2.17 9.09 -3.41
CA ASP A 113 1.67 10.13 -4.30
C ASP A 113 0.86 11.17 -3.52
N PRO A 114 1.07 12.48 -3.78
CA PRO A 114 0.33 13.54 -3.07
C PRO A 114 -1.18 13.53 -3.36
N GLN A 115 -1.64 12.91 -4.44
CA GLN A 115 -3.07 12.75 -4.66
C GLN A 115 -3.71 11.90 -3.56
N LEU A 116 -2.94 11.01 -2.94
CA LEU A 116 -3.40 10.21 -1.81
C LEU A 116 -3.27 10.98 -0.50
N THR A 117 -2.11 11.62 -0.26
CA THR A 117 -1.86 12.30 1.01
C THR A 117 -2.72 13.53 1.24
N ARG A 118 -3.34 14.07 0.18
CA ARG A 118 -4.29 15.18 0.29
C ARG A 118 -5.66 14.76 0.81
N GLN A 119 -5.94 13.45 0.85
CA GLN A 119 -7.20 12.96 1.37
C GLN A 119 -7.19 13.02 2.90
N ARG A 120 -8.39 13.18 3.50
CA ARG A 120 -8.51 13.26 4.97
C ARG A 120 -8.20 11.93 5.65
N ASP A 121 -8.53 10.85 4.98
CA ASP A 121 -8.45 9.48 5.49
C ASP A 121 -8.01 8.54 4.39
N ILE A 122 -7.61 7.34 4.78
CA ILE A 122 -7.04 6.36 3.86
C ILE A 122 -7.55 4.97 4.22
N TYR A 123 -7.70 4.14 3.20
CA TYR A 123 -8.02 2.73 3.35
C TYR A 123 -6.84 1.91 2.85
N LEU A 124 -6.43 0.92 3.61
CA LEU A 124 -5.34 0.01 3.26
C LEU A 124 -5.87 -1.42 3.15
N GLU A 125 -5.38 -2.18 2.16
CA GLU A 125 -5.65 -3.61 2.13
C GLU A 125 -5.05 -4.26 3.38
N ALA A 126 -5.75 -5.24 3.93
CA ALA A 126 -5.33 -5.90 5.16
C ALA A 126 -4.64 -7.25 4.92
N GLY A 127 -4.46 -7.65 3.66
CA GLY A 127 -3.77 -8.88 3.30
C GLY A 127 -4.67 -10.06 2.93
N ASP A 128 -5.98 -9.94 3.08
CA ASP A 128 -6.92 -11.06 2.91
C ASP A 128 -7.97 -10.85 1.81
N HIS A 129 -7.98 -9.71 1.11
CA HIS A 129 -9.01 -9.34 0.14
C HIS A 129 -10.44 -9.28 0.70
N GLU A 130 -10.59 -9.27 2.02
CA GLU A 130 -11.89 -9.29 2.68
C GLU A 130 -12.04 -8.18 3.72
N SER A 131 -10.98 -7.43 3.97
CA SER A 131 -11.04 -6.31 4.92
C SER A 131 -10.09 -5.20 4.53
N LEU A 132 -10.45 -3.99 4.93
CA LEU A 132 -9.61 -2.79 4.80
C LEU A 132 -9.34 -2.24 6.18
N VAL A 133 -8.17 -1.67 6.35
CA VAL A 133 -7.82 -0.86 7.51
C VAL A 133 -8.07 0.59 7.14
N HIS A 134 -8.93 1.26 7.92
CA HIS A 134 -9.29 2.65 7.69
C HIS A 134 -8.74 3.52 8.80
N MET A 135 -8.09 4.61 8.44
CA MET A 135 -7.51 5.53 9.44
C MET A 135 -7.44 6.95 8.90
N PRO A 136 -7.33 7.96 9.79
CA PRO A 136 -7.04 9.32 9.35
C PRO A 136 -5.69 9.39 8.62
N MET A 137 -5.56 10.33 7.68
CA MET A 137 -4.30 10.46 6.93
C MET A 137 -3.12 10.81 7.83
N ASP A 138 -3.31 11.63 8.86
CA ASP A 138 -2.24 11.95 9.79
C ASP A 138 -1.74 10.72 10.55
N GLU A 139 -2.63 9.78 10.85
CA GLU A 139 -2.25 8.52 11.49
C GLU A 139 -1.42 7.65 10.54
N TYR A 140 -1.84 7.55 9.28
CA TYR A 140 -1.07 6.82 8.28
C TYR A 140 0.35 7.37 8.14
N LEU A 141 0.46 8.69 8.02
CA LEU A 141 1.77 9.34 7.85
C LEU A 141 2.66 9.16 9.08
N ARG A 142 2.07 9.06 10.27
CA ARG A 142 2.81 8.74 11.50
C ARG A 142 3.40 7.33 11.45
N LEU A 143 2.70 6.40 10.80
CA LEU A 143 3.13 5.00 10.71
C LEU A 143 4.23 4.80 9.64
N VAL A 144 4.37 5.74 8.72
CA VAL A 144 5.37 5.65 7.63
C VAL A 144 6.23 6.93 7.61
N PRO A 145 6.97 7.21 8.70
CA PRO A 145 7.65 8.49 8.87
C PRO A 145 8.76 8.74 7.84
N ASN A 146 9.28 7.69 7.21
CA ASN A 146 10.36 7.82 6.22
C ASN A 146 9.86 7.81 4.77
N ALA A 147 8.55 7.75 4.55
CA ALA A 147 8.00 7.79 3.21
C ALA A 147 8.24 9.17 2.59
N GLU A 148 8.64 9.17 1.31
CA GLU A 148 8.79 10.40 0.55
C GLU A 148 7.52 10.65 -0.25
N VAL A 149 7.02 11.89 -0.20
CA VAL A 149 5.85 12.29 -0.98
C VAL A 149 6.34 12.84 -2.31
N CYS A 150 5.93 12.20 -3.41
CA CYS A 150 6.28 12.69 -4.76
C CYS A 150 5.25 12.22 -5.78
N GLU A 151 5.07 12.99 -6.84
CA GLU A 151 4.17 12.63 -7.93
C GLU A 151 4.71 11.41 -8.68
N ILE A 152 3.94 10.33 -8.69
CA ILE A 152 4.32 9.07 -9.34
C ILE A 152 3.16 8.49 -10.16
N SER A 153 2.04 9.21 -10.30
CA SER A 153 0.84 8.66 -10.96
C SER A 153 0.28 9.59 -12.02
N HIS A 154 -0.62 9.02 -12.80
CA HIS A 154 -1.41 9.75 -13.79
C HIS A 154 -2.84 9.22 -13.89
#